data_eb5c3e4e4e84011d4fc64df06f08dc5e
#
_entry.id   eb5c3e4e4e84011d4fc64df06f08dc5e
#
_cell.length_a   1.000
_cell.length_b   1.000
_cell.length_c   1.000
_cell.angle_alpha   90.00
_cell.angle_beta   90.00
_cell.angle_gamma   90.00
#
_symmetry.space_group_name_H-M   'P 1'
#
loop_
_entity.id
_entity.type
_entity.pdbx_description
1 polymer ?
#
loop_
_entity_poly.entity_id
_entity_poly.type
_entity_poly.pdbx_seq_one_letter_code
_entity_poly.pdbx_strand_id
1 'polypeptide(L)'
;GPTHEPIDPVRYIANRSSGAQGTAIARALSGLGAEVVFVTGPADIPPPEGIEVVRVGSAREMLEATQAALPADAAIFAAAVADWRVKSASDSKLKKTKGGMPALEFEENPDILATVSKMTEGRPDLVVGFAAETDDVIDNATAKRGRKGCDWILANDVSPATGIMGGQENAVTLITAEGAEEWPRMTKAQVADRLAQKIADALA
;
A
#
# COMPACT_ATOMS: atom_id res chain seq x y z
N GLY A 1 2.13 5.09 -2.79
CA GLY A 1 1.18 5.80 -3.63
C GLY A 1 0.14 4.88 -4.24
N PRO A 2 -0.90 5.40 -4.89
CA PRO A 2 -1.88 4.59 -5.61
C PRO A 2 -1.27 3.97 -6.87
N THR A 3 -1.88 2.89 -7.38
CA THR A 3 -1.63 2.43 -8.76
C THR A 3 -2.68 3.01 -9.69
N HIS A 4 -2.30 3.19 -10.94
CA HIS A 4 -3.18 3.63 -12.02
C HIS A 4 -3.27 2.52 -13.06
N GLU A 5 -4.45 1.91 -13.15
CA GLU A 5 -4.70 0.82 -14.10
C GLU A 5 -5.29 1.40 -15.38
N PRO A 6 -4.56 1.41 -16.49
CA PRO A 6 -5.00 2.10 -17.70
C PRO A 6 -6.25 1.44 -18.33
N ILE A 7 -7.19 2.26 -18.77
CA ILE A 7 -8.28 1.89 -19.64
C ILE A 7 -7.90 2.22 -21.09
N ASP A 8 -7.35 3.41 -21.28
CA ASP A 8 -6.81 3.94 -22.52
C ASP A 8 -5.80 5.06 -22.20
N PRO A 9 -5.15 5.73 -23.16
CA PRO A 9 -4.14 6.75 -22.90
C PRO A 9 -4.60 7.96 -22.06
N VAL A 10 -5.90 8.12 -21.84
CA VAL A 10 -6.45 9.28 -21.10
C VAL A 10 -7.28 8.91 -19.87
N ARG A 11 -7.59 7.62 -19.65
CA ARG A 11 -8.43 7.16 -18.54
C ARG A 11 -7.82 5.97 -17.85
N TYR A 12 -7.94 5.93 -16.55
CA TYR A 12 -7.44 4.85 -15.69
C TYR A 12 -8.39 4.61 -14.52
N ILE A 13 -8.22 3.46 -13.86
CA ILE A 13 -8.83 3.11 -12.58
C ILE A 13 -7.78 3.34 -11.51
N ALA A 14 -8.15 3.96 -10.39
CA ALA A 14 -7.27 4.12 -9.25
C ALA A 14 -8.05 4.24 -7.96
N ASN A 15 -7.44 3.81 -6.85
CA ASN A 15 -7.92 4.07 -5.51
C ASN A 15 -7.49 5.48 -5.07
N ARG A 16 -8.34 6.17 -4.30
CA ARG A 16 -8.01 7.49 -3.76
C ARG A 16 -6.91 7.37 -2.70
N SER A 17 -5.76 7.94 -2.97
CA SER A 17 -4.65 8.00 -2.02
C SER A 17 -3.68 9.12 -2.41
N SER A 18 -3.25 9.90 -1.44
CA SER A 18 -2.20 10.92 -1.64
C SER A 18 -0.78 10.35 -1.57
N GLY A 19 -0.61 9.12 -1.09
CA GLY A 19 0.70 8.54 -0.79
C GLY A 19 1.35 9.02 0.51
N ALA A 20 0.71 9.93 1.25
CA ALA A 20 1.30 10.59 2.42
C ALA A 20 1.80 9.63 3.50
N GLN A 21 1.04 8.57 3.82
CA GLN A 21 1.45 7.62 4.86
C GLN A 21 2.70 6.84 4.44
N GLY A 22 2.77 6.34 3.21
CA GLY A 22 3.95 5.64 2.70
C GLY A 22 5.18 6.53 2.65
N THR A 23 5.02 7.78 2.19
CA THR A 23 6.11 8.77 2.17
C THR A 23 6.63 9.08 3.58
N ALA A 24 5.73 9.22 4.57
CA ALA A 24 6.12 9.46 5.96
C ALA A 24 6.89 8.26 6.55
N ILE A 25 6.44 7.02 6.26
CA ILE A 25 7.12 5.80 6.72
C ILE A 25 8.53 5.70 6.12
N ALA A 26 8.68 5.93 4.82
CA ALA A 26 9.98 5.89 4.17
C ALA A 26 10.94 6.92 4.77
N ARG A 27 10.45 8.13 5.07
CA ARG A 27 11.24 9.18 5.75
C ARG A 27 11.64 8.77 7.17
N ALA A 28 10.72 8.21 7.95
CA ALA A 28 10.98 7.80 9.32
C ALA A 28 12.03 6.68 9.40
N LEU A 29 11.91 5.67 8.54
CA LEU A 29 12.88 4.57 8.46
C LEU A 29 14.26 5.06 8.03
N SER A 30 14.35 5.89 6.99
CA SER A 30 15.61 6.51 6.57
C SER A 30 16.22 7.36 7.68
N GLY A 31 15.39 8.08 8.46
CA GLY A 31 15.82 8.86 9.62
C GLY A 31 16.42 8.03 10.76
N LEU A 32 16.05 6.75 10.87
CA LEU A 32 16.65 5.77 11.78
C LEU A 32 17.90 5.06 11.19
N GLY A 33 18.30 5.42 9.97
CA GLY A 33 19.49 4.87 9.33
C GLY A 33 19.23 3.66 8.44
N ALA A 34 17.97 3.31 8.16
CA ALA A 34 17.66 2.24 7.22
C ALA A 34 17.98 2.64 5.79
N GLU A 35 18.52 1.70 5.01
CA GLU A 35 18.56 1.79 3.56
C GLU A 35 17.17 1.52 3.00
N VAL A 36 16.57 2.50 2.31
CA VAL A 36 15.17 2.44 1.89
C VAL A 36 15.07 2.47 0.37
N VAL A 37 14.45 1.43 -0.21
CA VAL A 37 13.95 1.43 -1.59
C VAL A 37 12.47 1.76 -1.56
N PHE A 38 12.08 2.90 -2.11
CA PHE A 38 10.71 3.41 -2.09
C PHE A 38 10.03 3.18 -3.43
N VAL A 39 9.29 2.08 -3.55
CA VAL A 39 8.46 1.80 -4.73
C VAL A 39 7.15 2.57 -4.62
N THR A 40 6.86 3.44 -5.58
CA THR A 40 5.66 4.28 -5.53
C THR A 40 4.98 4.43 -6.89
N GLY A 41 3.66 4.31 -6.90
CA GLY A 41 2.82 4.75 -8.00
C GLY A 41 2.66 6.29 -8.01
N PRO A 42 1.86 6.83 -8.93
CA PRO A 42 1.58 8.26 -9.00
C PRO A 42 0.93 8.75 -7.69
N ALA A 43 1.61 9.64 -7.00
CA ALA A 43 1.18 10.19 -5.72
C ALA A 43 1.33 11.72 -5.72
N ASP A 44 0.46 12.39 -4.95
CA ASP A 44 0.47 13.86 -4.84
C ASP A 44 1.65 14.36 -3.99
N ILE A 45 2.09 13.53 -3.04
CA ILE A 45 3.19 13.87 -2.14
C ILE A 45 4.51 13.40 -2.76
N PRO A 46 5.51 14.30 -2.88
CA PRO A 46 6.81 13.93 -3.39
C PRO A 46 7.51 12.92 -2.45
N PRO A 47 8.29 11.98 -3.01
CA PRO A 47 9.06 11.04 -2.19
C PRO A 47 10.08 11.79 -1.33
N PRO A 48 10.56 11.17 -0.23
CA PRO A 48 11.64 11.75 0.57
C PRO A 48 12.92 11.90 -0.24
N GLU A 49 13.73 12.89 0.11
CA GLU A 49 15.06 13.06 -0.45
C GLU A 49 16.05 12.04 0.15
N GLY A 50 17.09 11.72 -0.61
CA GLY A 50 18.19 10.87 -0.13
C GLY A 50 17.90 9.37 -0.05
N ILE A 51 16.78 8.90 -0.62
CA ILE A 51 16.45 7.48 -0.74
C ILE A 51 16.33 7.05 -2.20
N GLU A 52 16.47 5.75 -2.45
CA GLU A 52 16.19 5.20 -3.77
C GLU A 52 14.70 5.20 -4.05
N VAL A 53 14.30 5.74 -5.22
CA VAL A 53 12.89 5.84 -5.61
C VAL A 53 12.64 5.11 -6.92
N VAL A 54 11.81 4.07 -6.87
CA VAL A 54 11.34 3.34 -8.05
C VAL A 54 9.90 3.77 -8.35
N ARG A 55 9.70 4.45 -9.48
CA ARG A 55 8.38 4.92 -9.93
C ARG A 55 7.74 3.90 -10.85
N VAL A 56 6.50 3.57 -10.55
CA VAL A 56 5.69 2.60 -11.31
C VAL A 56 4.31 3.20 -11.61
N GLY A 57 3.59 2.65 -12.58
CA GLY A 57 2.23 3.05 -12.90
C GLY A 57 1.19 2.07 -12.35
N SER A 58 1.33 0.81 -12.70
CA SER A 58 0.34 -0.25 -12.44
C SER A 58 0.70 -1.17 -11.28
N ALA A 59 -0.26 -1.98 -10.84
CA ALA A 59 -0.05 -3.01 -9.82
C ALA A 59 0.96 -4.08 -10.27
N ARG A 60 0.99 -4.42 -11.54
CA ARG A 60 1.97 -5.37 -12.10
C ARG A 60 3.39 -4.81 -12.00
N GLU A 61 3.59 -3.58 -12.46
CA GLU A 61 4.90 -2.91 -12.34
C GLU A 61 5.32 -2.76 -10.89
N MET A 62 4.37 -2.50 -9.97
CA MET A 62 4.65 -2.40 -8.54
C MET A 62 5.09 -3.75 -7.97
N LEU A 63 4.48 -4.86 -8.37
CA LEU A 63 4.91 -6.20 -7.97
C LEU A 63 6.34 -6.49 -8.48
N GLU A 64 6.60 -6.26 -9.77
CA GLU A 64 7.92 -6.48 -10.39
C GLU A 64 9.00 -5.66 -9.70
N ALA A 65 8.75 -4.37 -9.46
CA ALA A 65 9.69 -3.49 -8.77
C ALA A 65 9.89 -3.91 -7.30
N THR A 66 8.85 -4.38 -6.62
CA THR A 66 8.96 -4.90 -5.25
C THR A 66 9.82 -6.16 -5.21
N GLN A 67 9.62 -7.09 -6.13
CA GLN A 67 10.43 -8.30 -6.21
C GLN A 67 11.89 -8.02 -6.57
N ALA A 68 12.14 -7.02 -7.44
CA ALA A 68 13.49 -6.60 -7.80
C ALA A 68 14.24 -5.91 -6.64
N ALA A 69 13.52 -5.34 -5.68
CA ALA A 69 14.09 -4.72 -4.48
C ALA A 69 14.40 -5.74 -3.36
N LEU A 70 14.07 -7.01 -3.54
CA LEU A 70 14.41 -8.07 -2.58
C LEU A 70 15.79 -8.67 -2.91
N PRO A 71 16.53 -9.20 -1.90
CA PRO A 71 16.12 -9.36 -0.50
C PRO A 71 16.16 -8.07 0.30
N ALA A 72 15.35 -7.99 1.36
CA ALA A 72 15.32 -6.91 2.33
C ALA A 72 14.92 -7.47 3.71
N ASP A 73 15.33 -6.81 4.79
CA ASP A 73 14.99 -7.23 6.16
C ASP A 73 13.50 -7.02 6.45
N ALA A 74 12.94 -5.92 5.94
CA ALA A 74 11.51 -5.64 6.05
C ALA A 74 10.89 -5.16 4.75
N ALA A 75 9.59 -5.48 4.55
CA ALA A 75 8.77 -4.92 3.48
C ALA A 75 7.47 -4.35 4.03
N ILE A 76 7.18 -3.08 3.67
CA ILE A 76 6.01 -2.36 4.17
C ILE A 76 5.08 -2.00 3.00
N PHE A 77 3.86 -2.49 3.04
CA PHE A 77 2.86 -2.36 1.97
C PHE A 77 1.76 -1.36 2.35
N ALA A 78 2.01 -0.08 2.10
CA ALA A 78 1.08 1.03 2.37
C ALA A 78 0.47 1.64 1.10
N ALA A 79 0.69 1.02 -0.05
CA ALA A 79 0.15 1.49 -1.33
C ALA A 79 -1.35 1.19 -1.45
N ALA A 80 -2.10 2.10 -2.07
CA ALA A 80 -3.49 1.90 -2.44
C ALA A 80 -3.58 1.25 -3.83
N VAL A 81 -3.25 -0.03 -3.88
CA VAL A 81 -3.28 -0.83 -5.11
C VAL A 81 -4.72 -1.07 -5.53
N ALA A 82 -5.03 -0.84 -6.81
CA ALA A 82 -6.34 -1.17 -7.35
C ALA A 82 -6.51 -2.70 -7.44
N ASP A 83 -7.64 -3.21 -6.95
CA ASP A 83 -7.93 -4.66 -6.97
C ASP A 83 -8.17 -5.19 -8.39
N TRP A 84 -8.58 -4.31 -9.31
CA TRP A 84 -9.02 -4.65 -10.65
C TRP A 84 -8.31 -3.82 -11.70
N ARG A 85 -8.03 -4.43 -12.85
CA ARG A 85 -7.58 -3.76 -14.07
C ARG A 85 -8.46 -4.15 -15.25
N VAL A 86 -8.42 -3.36 -16.32
CA VAL A 86 -9.03 -3.76 -17.60
C VAL A 86 -8.15 -4.84 -18.24
N LYS A 87 -8.77 -5.95 -18.63
CA LYS A 87 -8.08 -7.09 -19.23
C LYS A 87 -7.31 -6.73 -20.50
N SER A 88 -7.86 -5.80 -21.29
CA SER A 88 -7.26 -5.31 -22.53
C SER A 88 -7.39 -3.80 -22.59
N ALA A 89 -6.37 -3.10 -22.04
CA ALA A 89 -6.27 -1.65 -22.19
C ALA A 89 -6.07 -1.29 -23.66
N SER A 90 -6.66 -0.17 -24.10
CA SER A 90 -6.57 0.30 -25.48
C SER A 90 -5.38 1.24 -25.65
N ASP A 91 -4.59 1.04 -26.70
CA ASP A 91 -3.50 1.98 -27.07
C ASP A 91 -4.01 3.29 -27.66
N SER A 92 -5.32 3.39 -27.93
CA SER A 92 -5.95 4.60 -28.43
C SER A 92 -7.17 4.97 -27.60
N LYS A 93 -7.49 6.28 -27.54
CA LYS A 93 -8.66 6.77 -26.81
C LYS A 93 -9.94 6.11 -27.33
N LEU A 94 -10.65 5.39 -26.46
CA LEU A 94 -11.93 4.78 -26.76
C LEU A 94 -12.98 5.86 -27.05
N LYS A 95 -13.57 5.82 -28.25
CA LYS A 95 -14.60 6.75 -28.69
C LYS A 95 -15.99 6.17 -28.48
N LYS A 96 -16.95 7.04 -28.19
CA LYS A 96 -18.38 6.65 -28.23
C LYS A 96 -18.73 6.18 -29.63
N THR A 97 -19.38 5.04 -29.74
CA THR A 97 -19.96 4.52 -30.98
C THR A 97 -21.47 4.68 -30.95
N LYS A 98 -22.14 4.47 -32.08
CA LYS A 98 -23.61 4.47 -32.15
C LYS A 98 -24.24 3.41 -31.23
N GLY A 99 -23.49 2.38 -30.84
CA GLY A 99 -23.90 1.32 -29.90
C GLY A 99 -23.63 1.64 -28.43
N GLY A 100 -23.15 2.83 -28.09
CA GLY A 100 -22.81 3.22 -26.71
C GLY A 100 -21.33 3.07 -26.39
N MET A 101 -21.00 2.97 -25.08
CA MET A 101 -19.63 2.67 -24.63
C MET A 101 -19.31 1.19 -24.86
N PRO A 102 -18.08 0.87 -25.32
CA PRO A 102 -17.63 -0.52 -25.35
C PRO A 102 -17.67 -1.12 -23.95
N ALA A 103 -18.08 -2.38 -23.83
CA ALA A 103 -18.00 -3.12 -22.59
C ALA A 103 -16.53 -3.28 -22.19
N LEU A 104 -16.20 -3.00 -20.93
CA LEU A 104 -14.89 -3.25 -20.36
C LEU A 104 -14.92 -4.59 -19.60
N GLU A 105 -14.02 -5.48 -19.97
CA GLU A 105 -13.79 -6.71 -19.20
C GLU A 105 -12.73 -6.42 -18.14
N PHE A 106 -13.00 -6.83 -16.90
CA PHE A 106 -12.08 -6.67 -15.78
C PHE A 106 -11.43 -7.99 -15.42
N GLU A 107 -10.23 -7.91 -14.90
CA GLU A 107 -9.51 -9.01 -14.27
C GLU A 107 -8.82 -8.53 -12.99
N GLU A 108 -8.54 -9.46 -12.08
CA GLU A 108 -7.89 -9.15 -10.80
C GLU A 108 -6.43 -8.74 -11.00
N ASN A 109 -6.00 -7.79 -10.21
CA ASN A 109 -4.60 -7.44 -10.07
C ASN A 109 -3.89 -8.42 -9.13
N PRO A 110 -2.54 -8.55 -9.24
CA PRO A 110 -1.79 -9.37 -8.30
C PRO A 110 -1.90 -8.81 -6.88
N ASP A 111 -2.06 -9.70 -5.93
CA ASP A 111 -2.01 -9.39 -4.50
C ASP A 111 -0.55 -9.31 -4.04
N ILE A 112 0.03 -8.12 -4.09
CA ILE A 112 1.46 -7.90 -3.84
C ILE A 112 1.82 -8.30 -2.40
N LEU A 113 1.00 -7.90 -1.41
CA LEU A 113 1.21 -8.25 0.00
C LEU A 113 1.21 -9.77 0.19
N ALA A 114 0.20 -10.46 -0.33
CA ALA A 114 0.13 -11.92 -0.19
C ALA A 114 1.25 -12.63 -0.96
N THR A 115 1.63 -12.12 -2.13
CA THR A 115 2.72 -12.69 -2.93
C THR A 115 4.03 -12.66 -2.16
N VAL A 116 4.42 -11.51 -1.59
CA VAL A 116 5.67 -11.38 -0.82
C VAL A 116 5.58 -12.11 0.51
N SER A 117 4.45 -12.03 1.21
CA SER A 117 4.27 -12.70 2.50
C SER A 117 4.40 -14.23 2.42
N LYS A 118 4.08 -14.83 1.27
CA LYS A 118 4.08 -16.29 1.05
C LYS A 118 5.31 -16.79 0.30
N MET A 119 6.31 -15.95 0.06
CA MET A 119 7.56 -16.38 -0.54
C MET A 119 8.25 -17.42 0.34
N THR A 120 8.78 -18.47 -0.27
CA THR A 120 9.56 -19.51 0.42
C THR A 120 11.05 -19.20 0.45
N GLU A 121 11.52 -18.36 -0.49
CA GLU A 121 12.92 -17.94 -0.60
C GLU A 121 12.95 -16.42 -0.72
N GLY A 122 13.86 -15.77 0.03
CA GLY A 122 14.04 -14.32 -0.02
C GLY A 122 12.86 -13.51 0.55
N ARG A 123 11.97 -14.14 1.32
CA ARG A 123 10.94 -13.43 2.05
C ARG A 123 11.58 -12.52 3.10
N PRO A 124 11.18 -11.25 3.21
CA PRO A 124 11.62 -10.40 4.32
C PRO A 124 11.30 -11.02 5.68
N ASP A 125 12.19 -10.78 6.66
CA ASP A 125 11.97 -11.24 8.04
C ASP A 125 10.71 -10.63 8.65
N LEU A 126 10.39 -9.37 8.25
CA LEU A 126 9.21 -8.65 8.68
C LEU A 126 8.40 -8.14 7.47
N VAL A 127 7.16 -8.58 7.35
CA VAL A 127 6.22 -8.10 6.33
C VAL A 127 5.05 -7.38 6.99
N VAL A 128 4.90 -6.09 6.67
CA VAL A 128 3.89 -5.21 7.24
C VAL A 128 2.88 -4.78 6.18
N GLY A 129 1.61 -5.05 6.41
CA GLY A 129 0.51 -4.60 5.55
C GLY A 129 -0.30 -3.47 6.17
N PHE A 130 -1.15 -2.84 5.36
CA PHE A 130 -2.16 -1.89 5.79
C PHE A 130 -3.56 -2.39 5.45
N ALA A 131 -4.51 -2.08 6.32
CA ALA A 131 -5.93 -2.33 6.12
C ALA A 131 -6.71 -1.04 6.36
N ALA A 132 -7.47 -0.62 5.35
CA ALA A 132 -8.43 0.47 5.46
C ALA A 132 -9.82 -0.17 5.52
N GLU A 133 -10.45 -0.11 6.67
CA GLU A 133 -11.73 -0.77 6.94
C GLU A 133 -12.77 0.29 7.34
N THR A 134 -14.04 0.00 7.12
CA THR A 134 -15.14 0.88 7.50
C THR A 134 -15.97 0.33 8.65
N ASP A 135 -15.90 -1.00 8.88
CA ASP A 135 -16.66 -1.74 9.87
C ASP A 135 -15.80 -2.84 10.47
N ASP A 136 -16.04 -3.23 11.72
CA ASP A 136 -15.40 -4.33 12.44
C ASP A 136 -13.87 -4.38 12.21
N VAL A 137 -13.23 -3.21 12.34
CA VAL A 137 -11.86 -2.93 11.90
C VAL A 137 -10.87 -3.98 12.41
N ILE A 138 -10.93 -4.33 13.70
CA ILE A 138 -9.98 -5.28 14.32
C ILE A 138 -10.20 -6.70 13.77
N ASP A 139 -11.45 -7.15 13.70
CA ASP A 139 -11.77 -8.51 13.24
C ASP A 139 -11.43 -8.69 11.75
N ASN A 140 -11.80 -7.71 10.92
CA ASN A 140 -11.50 -7.70 9.50
C ASN A 140 -9.98 -7.67 9.23
N ALA A 141 -9.25 -6.84 9.95
CA ALA A 141 -7.80 -6.73 9.79
C ALA A 141 -7.07 -7.99 10.33
N THR A 142 -7.56 -8.60 11.41
CA THR A 142 -7.03 -9.86 11.93
C THR A 142 -7.22 -11.00 10.91
N ALA A 143 -8.42 -11.11 10.35
CA ALA A 143 -8.70 -12.08 9.29
C ALA A 143 -7.85 -11.81 8.03
N LYS A 144 -7.66 -10.54 7.67
CA LYS A 144 -6.81 -10.14 6.55
C LYS A 144 -5.35 -10.52 6.79
N ARG A 145 -4.81 -10.28 8.00
CA ARG A 145 -3.45 -10.69 8.37
C ARG A 145 -3.24 -12.20 8.14
N GLY A 146 -4.13 -13.05 8.65
CA GLY A 146 -4.06 -14.50 8.47
C GLY A 146 -4.14 -14.91 7.00
N ARG A 147 -5.10 -14.35 6.24
CA ARG A 147 -5.29 -14.66 4.82
C ARG A 147 -4.09 -14.23 3.96
N LYS A 148 -3.49 -13.06 4.24
CA LYS A 148 -2.32 -12.55 3.51
C LYS A 148 -1.03 -13.23 3.93
N GLY A 149 -0.93 -13.69 5.17
CA GLY A 149 0.27 -14.34 5.72
C GLY A 149 1.37 -13.35 6.11
N CYS A 150 1.04 -12.08 6.30
CA CYS A 150 1.97 -11.06 6.77
C CYS A 150 2.13 -11.09 8.30
N ASP A 151 3.22 -10.53 8.80
CA ASP A 151 3.53 -10.55 10.21
C ASP A 151 2.70 -9.51 10.96
N TRP A 152 2.61 -8.30 10.42
CA TRP A 152 1.85 -7.20 11.00
C TRP A 152 0.85 -6.60 10.02
N ILE A 153 -0.26 -6.09 10.56
CA ILE A 153 -1.19 -5.21 9.85
C ILE A 153 -1.45 -3.95 10.67
N LEU A 154 -1.31 -2.78 10.05
CA LEU A 154 -1.85 -1.54 10.57
C LEU A 154 -3.25 -1.34 9.99
N ALA A 155 -4.25 -1.46 10.85
CA ALA A 155 -5.64 -1.23 10.51
C ALA A 155 -6.04 0.20 10.84
N ASN A 156 -6.70 0.88 9.93
CA ASN A 156 -7.29 2.20 10.18
C ASN A 156 -8.76 2.21 9.79
N ASP A 157 -9.56 2.87 10.63
CA ASP A 157 -10.96 3.14 10.35
C ASP A 157 -11.04 4.32 9.37
N VAL A 158 -11.46 4.03 8.16
CA VAL A 158 -11.64 5.05 7.10
C VAL A 158 -13.11 5.36 6.85
N SER A 159 -13.99 5.02 7.79
CA SER A 159 -15.40 5.40 7.72
C SER A 159 -15.55 6.93 7.61
N PRO A 160 -16.59 7.43 6.92
CA PRO A 160 -16.78 8.87 6.75
C PRO A 160 -16.84 9.66 8.06
N ALA A 161 -17.29 9.01 9.15
CA ALA A 161 -17.40 9.63 10.47
C ALA A 161 -16.05 10.00 11.08
N THR A 162 -14.95 9.31 10.71
CA THR A 162 -13.62 9.56 11.27
C THR A 162 -12.88 10.73 10.63
N GLY A 163 -13.22 11.09 9.37
CA GLY A 163 -12.52 12.11 8.60
C GLY A 163 -11.05 11.80 8.28
N ILE A 164 -10.63 10.55 8.43
CA ILE A 164 -9.24 10.10 8.25
C ILE A 164 -8.85 10.02 6.78
N MET A 165 -9.80 9.62 5.91
CA MET A 165 -9.55 9.50 4.48
C MET A 165 -9.19 10.87 3.88
N GLY A 166 -7.96 11.00 3.36
CA GLY A 166 -7.43 12.27 2.83
C GLY A 166 -6.96 13.29 3.88
N GLY A 167 -7.21 13.04 5.19
CA GLY A 167 -6.76 13.90 6.29
C GLY A 167 -5.26 13.78 6.60
N GLN A 168 -4.78 14.64 7.52
CA GLN A 168 -3.39 14.63 7.99
C GLN A 168 -3.16 13.72 9.20
N GLU A 169 -4.22 13.31 9.88
CA GLU A 169 -4.19 12.43 11.04
C GLU A 169 -4.62 11.01 10.68
N ASN A 170 -4.30 10.09 11.55
CA ASN A 170 -4.73 8.70 11.49
C ASN A 170 -4.95 8.16 12.92
N ALA A 171 -5.85 7.19 13.05
CA ALA A 171 -5.99 6.35 14.21
C ALA A 171 -5.83 4.90 13.73
N VAL A 172 -4.82 4.23 14.24
CA VAL A 172 -4.47 2.90 13.76
C VAL A 172 -4.45 1.89 14.91
N THR A 173 -4.77 0.66 14.58
CA THR A 173 -4.55 -0.50 15.45
C THR A 173 -3.48 -1.37 14.81
N LEU A 174 -2.39 -1.61 15.51
CA LEU A 174 -1.37 -2.57 15.09
C LEU A 174 -1.81 -3.98 15.50
N ILE A 175 -1.92 -4.87 14.53
CA ILE A 175 -2.29 -6.28 14.73
C ILE A 175 -1.09 -7.16 14.42
N THR A 176 -0.70 -7.95 15.41
CA THR A 176 0.42 -8.90 15.35
C THR A 176 -0.04 -10.31 15.72
N ALA A 177 0.88 -11.25 15.89
CA ALA A 177 0.57 -12.59 16.40
C ALA A 177 0.15 -12.56 17.88
N GLU A 178 0.66 -11.58 18.63
CA GLU A 178 0.42 -11.41 20.08
C GLU A 178 -0.92 -10.72 20.37
N GLY A 179 -1.54 -10.07 19.38
CA GLY A 179 -2.83 -9.40 19.53
C GLY A 179 -2.92 -8.04 18.84
N ALA A 180 -3.83 -7.21 19.32
CA ALA A 180 -4.11 -5.89 18.78
C ALA A 180 -3.66 -4.80 19.77
N GLU A 181 -2.92 -3.80 19.28
CA GLU A 181 -2.48 -2.63 20.03
C GLU A 181 -3.10 -1.38 19.39
N GLU A 182 -4.04 -0.75 20.07
CA GLU A 182 -4.64 0.50 19.61
C GLU A 182 -3.71 1.67 19.86
N TRP A 183 -3.52 2.50 18.83
CA TRP A 183 -2.76 3.74 18.94
C TRP A 183 -3.70 4.94 19.01
N PRO A 184 -3.37 5.95 19.83
CA PRO A 184 -4.17 7.16 19.86
C PRO A 184 -4.17 7.84 18.49
N ARG A 185 -5.19 8.64 18.23
CA ARG A 185 -5.24 9.48 17.03
C ARG A 185 -4.04 10.43 17.02
N MET A 186 -3.29 10.42 15.94
CA MET A 186 -2.06 11.20 15.79
C MET A 186 -1.82 11.54 14.32
N THR A 187 -0.86 12.40 14.03
CA THR A 187 -0.49 12.72 12.65
C THR A 187 0.08 11.50 11.92
N LYS A 188 -0.03 11.48 10.60
CA LYS A 188 0.58 10.42 9.75
C LYS A 188 2.10 10.32 9.94
N ALA A 189 2.76 11.43 10.24
CA ALA A 189 4.17 11.45 10.60
C ALA A 189 4.43 10.71 11.92
N GLN A 190 3.67 10.99 12.97
CA GLN A 190 3.79 10.32 14.26
C GLN A 190 3.47 8.82 14.18
N VAL A 191 2.47 8.43 13.36
CA VAL A 191 2.21 7.00 13.05
C VAL A 191 3.43 6.37 12.40
N ALA A 192 4.03 7.06 11.45
CA ALA A 192 5.23 6.58 10.75
C ALA A 192 6.43 6.45 11.67
N ASP A 193 6.69 7.44 12.53
CA ASP A 193 7.80 7.40 13.49
C ASP A 193 7.64 6.23 14.48
N ARG A 194 6.41 6.05 15.00
CA ARG A 194 6.11 4.95 15.92
C ARG A 194 6.26 3.59 15.26
N LEU A 195 5.78 3.45 14.02
CA LEU A 195 5.95 2.22 13.24
C LEU A 195 7.42 1.93 12.95
N ALA A 196 8.16 2.94 12.50
CA ALA A 196 9.58 2.80 12.18
C ALA A 196 10.40 2.33 13.40
N GLN A 197 10.12 2.90 14.58
CA GLN A 197 10.77 2.45 15.82
C GLN A 197 10.43 1.00 16.17
N LYS A 198 9.14 0.61 16.06
CA LYS A 198 8.75 -0.79 16.30
C LYS A 198 9.39 -1.77 15.30
N ILE A 199 9.54 -1.37 14.04
CA ILE A 199 10.26 -2.17 13.04
C ILE A 199 11.73 -2.31 13.42
N ALA A 200 12.39 -1.21 13.78
CA ALA A 200 13.79 -1.24 14.21
C ALA A 200 13.99 -2.16 15.43
N ASP A 201 13.11 -2.05 16.45
CA ASP A 201 13.16 -2.88 17.66
C ASP A 201 12.92 -4.39 17.33
N ALA A 202 12.11 -4.70 16.33
CA ALA A 202 11.82 -6.08 15.93
C ALA A 202 12.94 -6.73 15.10
N LEU A 203 13.78 -5.92 14.46
CA LEU A 203 14.91 -6.39 13.63
C LEU A 203 16.26 -6.33 14.37
N ALA A 204 16.31 -5.78 15.60
CA ALA A 204 17.49 -5.70 16.42
C ALA A 204 17.78 -7.04 17.12
#